data_3dcbf56629a9e81bd6e6676646cb9080
#
_entry.id   3dcbf56629a9e81bd6e6676646cb9080
#
_cell.length_a   1.000
_cell.length_b   1.000
_cell.length_c   1.000
_cell.angle_alpha   90.00
_cell.angle_beta   90.00
_cell.angle_gamma   90.00
#
_symmetry.space_group_name_H-M   'P 1'
#
loop_
_entity.id
_entity.type
_entity.pdbx_description
1 polymer ?
#
loop_
_entity_poly.entity_id
_entity_poly.type
_entity_poly.pdbx_seq_one_letter_code
_entity_poly.pdbx_strand_id
1 'polypeptide(L)'
;MAGDFNQDGIMDLVVNCTGFEVVAILLGDGLGGFTLAGHFPVDTLTKGLQAGDVNRGGHLDLVNCANWGYDETVLLGDGLGSFHVAAPPTEIDGDGEPVRMLLRDFNNDGLLDIAVNAPDDSKIVLYFGDGRGNFPGPDIEIEDVLQPYGMDAADLNGDGNLDMVVGGITRVAGACVATVMLGDGAGGFTLSTFSVDDLPASVKIGDLNNDGIPDVVVAGALPSGAGSAGNFVTTYLGNGRGVFALTQDIQLGTGNLKGDIALGDFDEDGNLDVASPKTGGGGTGHSTSILLFFGDGHGHLSTGPVLTVGQEPHTVIAVDVNHDGHLDLANSDRTDGTVTVQLGDGNGNFTVSSTTSVLSPVP
;
A
#
# COMPACT_ATOMS: atom_id res chain seq x y z
N MET A 1 0.92 -0.85 -8.41
CA MET A 1 -0.43 -1.44 -8.31
C MET A 1 -0.69 -2.31 -9.52
N ALA A 2 -1.65 -3.26 -9.45
CA ALA A 2 -2.04 -4.10 -10.57
C ALA A 2 -3.50 -3.87 -10.93
N GLY A 3 -3.84 -4.06 -12.21
CA GLY A 3 -5.20 -3.97 -12.75
C GLY A 3 -5.17 -4.17 -14.26
N ASP A 4 -6.30 -4.47 -14.86
CA ASP A 4 -6.46 -4.55 -16.32
C ASP A 4 -6.79 -3.14 -16.86
N PHE A 5 -5.75 -2.38 -17.22
CA PHE A 5 -5.88 -0.99 -17.64
C PHE A 5 -6.23 -0.82 -19.11
N ASN A 6 -6.09 -1.89 -19.91
CA ASN A 6 -6.39 -1.88 -21.33
C ASN A 6 -7.60 -2.74 -21.71
N GLN A 7 -8.22 -3.40 -20.72
CA GLN A 7 -9.39 -4.28 -20.85
C GLN A 7 -9.17 -5.47 -21.79
N ASP A 8 -7.96 -6.01 -21.82
CA ASP A 8 -7.63 -7.21 -22.60
C ASP A 8 -7.76 -8.51 -21.76
N GLY A 9 -8.09 -8.39 -20.47
CA GLY A 9 -8.25 -9.50 -19.52
C GLY A 9 -6.93 -9.97 -18.91
N ILE A 10 -5.83 -9.25 -19.14
CA ILE A 10 -4.50 -9.54 -18.57
C ILE A 10 -4.18 -8.49 -17.50
N MET A 11 -3.48 -8.90 -16.46
CA MET A 11 -3.04 -7.96 -15.42
C MET A 11 -1.90 -7.09 -15.92
N ASP A 12 -2.09 -5.79 -15.81
CA ASP A 12 -1.10 -4.74 -16.05
C ASP A 12 -0.57 -4.19 -14.72
N LEU A 13 0.51 -3.44 -14.78
CA LEU A 13 1.10 -2.77 -13.61
C LEU A 13 1.19 -1.27 -13.83
N VAL A 14 0.96 -0.53 -12.75
CA VAL A 14 1.19 0.91 -12.70
C VAL A 14 2.18 1.24 -11.60
N VAL A 15 3.12 2.13 -11.91
CA VAL A 15 4.23 2.46 -11.04
C VAL A 15 4.45 3.98 -10.96
N ASN A 16 4.57 4.46 -9.73
CA ASN A 16 4.92 5.85 -9.44
C ASN A 16 6.42 6.06 -9.66
N CYS A 17 6.81 6.90 -10.60
CA CYS A 17 8.21 7.23 -10.88
C CYS A 17 8.60 8.51 -10.13
N THR A 18 8.71 8.41 -8.79
CA THR A 18 9.05 9.53 -7.91
C THR A 18 10.34 10.20 -8.36
N GLY A 19 10.30 11.51 -8.60
CA GLY A 19 11.42 12.30 -9.09
C GLY A 19 11.46 12.52 -10.61
N PHE A 20 10.55 11.89 -11.37
CA PHE A 20 10.33 12.11 -12.80
C PHE A 20 8.97 12.70 -13.12
N GLU A 21 8.13 12.91 -12.10
CA GLU A 21 6.80 13.52 -12.24
C GLU A 21 5.90 12.77 -13.22
N VAL A 22 6.00 11.45 -13.23
CA VAL A 22 5.21 10.59 -14.10
C VAL A 22 4.79 9.30 -13.38
N VAL A 23 3.69 8.74 -13.86
CA VAL A 23 3.28 7.37 -13.62
C VAL A 23 3.60 6.55 -14.87
N ALA A 24 4.25 5.41 -14.71
CA ALA A 24 4.54 4.47 -15.78
C ALA A 24 3.48 3.36 -15.82
N ILE A 25 2.97 3.06 -17.01
CA ILE A 25 2.07 1.93 -17.26
C ILE A 25 2.84 0.82 -17.95
N LEU A 26 2.76 -0.38 -17.41
CA LEU A 26 3.38 -1.59 -17.92
C LEU A 26 2.28 -2.57 -18.31
N LEU A 27 2.12 -2.85 -19.60
CA LEU A 27 1.16 -3.84 -20.08
C LEU A 27 1.72 -5.25 -19.95
N GLY A 28 0.93 -6.14 -19.38
CA GLY A 28 1.24 -7.55 -19.22
C GLY A 28 1.07 -8.34 -20.50
N ASP A 29 1.76 -9.47 -20.60
CA ASP A 29 1.61 -10.43 -21.70
C ASP A 29 0.87 -11.71 -21.28
N GLY A 30 0.39 -11.78 -20.03
CA GLY A 30 -0.26 -12.94 -19.44
C GLY A 30 0.68 -14.12 -19.15
N LEU A 31 2.00 -13.92 -19.25
CA LEU A 31 3.02 -14.93 -19.00
C LEU A 31 4.06 -14.45 -17.96
N GLY A 32 3.76 -13.33 -17.29
CA GLY A 32 4.66 -12.68 -16.33
C GLY A 32 5.68 -11.74 -16.97
N GLY A 33 5.61 -11.47 -18.27
CA GLY A 33 6.36 -10.43 -18.96
C GLY A 33 5.58 -9.12 -19.02
N PHE A 34 6.29 -7.99 -18.96
CA PHE A 34 5.69 -6.65 -18.99
C PHE A 34 6.42 -5.72 -19.95
N THR A 35 5.66 -4.91 -20.65
CA THR A 35 6.16 -3.92 -21.60
C THR A 35 5.71 -2.52 -21.22
N LEU A 36 6.64 -1.55 -21.15
CA LEU A 36 6.31 -0.16 -20.88
C LEU A 36 5.46 0.41 -22.00
N ALA A 37 4.21 0.77 -21.69
CA ALA A 37 3.27 1.36 -22.64
C ALA A 37 3.41 2.88 -22.73
N GLY A 38 3.65 3.55 -21.60
CA GLY A 38 3.77 4.99 -21.58
C GLY A 38 4.08 5.58 -20.21
N HIS A 39 4.37 6.88 -20.24
CA HIS A 39 4.49 7.73 -19.07
C HIS A 39 3.41 8.79 -19.10
N PHE A 40 2.70 8.96 -18.01
CA PHE A 40 1.64 9.95 -17.86
C PHE A 40 2.06 10.97 -16.82
N PRO A 41 1.98 12.28 -17.13
CA PRO A 41 2.43 13.31 -16.22
C PRO A 41 1.52 13.37 -14.98
N VAL A 42 2.15 13.52 -13.84
CA VAL A 42 1.52 13.74 -12.54
C VAL A 42 2.29 14.85 -11.83
N ASP A 43 1.81 15.33 -10.71
CA ASP A 43 2.48 16.38 -9.97
C ASP A 43 3.79 15.92 -9.29
N THR A 44 4.53 16.88 -8.74
CA THR A 44 5.87 16.68 -8.20
C THR A 44 5.90 15.79 -6.96
N LEU A 45 6.91 14.91 -6.87
CA LEU A 45 7.21 14.08 -5.70
C LEU A 45 6.02 13.20 -5.22
N THR A 46 5.35 12.57 -6.14
CA THR A 46 4.23 11.67 -5.88
C THR A 46 4.59 10.52 -4.95
N LYS A 47 3.72 10.19 -3.98
CA LYS A 47 3.92 9.10 -3.02
C LYS A 47 2.76 8.11 -2.97
N GLY A 48 1.53 8.59 -2.93
CA GLY A 48 0.34 7.74 -2.98
C GLY A 48 -0.12 7.53 -4.41
N LEU A 49 -0.48 6.30 -4.77
CA LEU A 49 -1.09 5.95 -6.04
C LEU A 49 -2.17 4.89 -5.78
N GLN A 50 -3.36 5.12 -6.28
CA GLN A 50 -4.48 4.18 -6.21
C GLN A 50 -5.15 4.07 -7.58
N ALA A 51 -5.80 2.91 -7.84
CA ALA A 51 -6.57 2.66 -9.05
C ALA A 51 -8.02 2.31 -8.71
N GLY A 52 -8.96 2.86 -9.47
CA GLY A 52 -10.40 2.58 -9.34
C GLY A 52 -11.18 3.37 -10.37
N ASP A 53 -12.43 2.96 -10.64
CA ASP A 53 -13.33 3.69 -11.54
C ASP A 53 -13.98 4.86 -10.78
N VAL A 54 -13.29 6.01 -10.73
CA VAL A 54 -13.75 7.19 -9.99
C VAL A 54 -14.78 8.03 -10.74
N ASN A 55 -14.93 7.79 -12.05
CA ASN A 55 -15.85 8.51 -12.89
C ASN A 55 -17.07 7.69 -13.36
N ARG A 56 -17.16 6.42 -12.95
CA ARG A 56 -18.18 5.44 -13.42
C ARG A 56 -18.15 5.23 -14.93
N GLY A 57 -16.96 5.36 -15.52
CA GLY A 57 -16.73 5.15 -16.95
C GLY A 57 -16.62 3.68 -17.35
N GLY A 58 -16.49 2.78 -16.40
CA GLY A 58 -16.27 1.35 -16.60
C GLY A 58 -14.82 1.01 -16.91
N HIS A 59 -13.89 1.95 -16.72
CA HIS A 59 -12.45 1.81 -16.90
C HIS A 59 -11.75 2.13 -15.59
N LEU A 60 -10.57 1.56 -15.38
CA LEU A 60 -9.75 1.93 -14.23
C LEU A 60 -9.12 3.29 -14.47
N ASP A 61 -9.34 4.20 -13.52
CA ASP A 61 -8.68 5.49 -13.40
C ASP A 61 -7.56 5.40 -12.38
N LEU A 62 -6.68 6.39 -12.35
CA LEU A 62 -5.61 6.49 -11.38
C LEU A 62 -5.76 7.78 -10.57
N VAL A 63 -5.59 7.66 -9.27
CA VAL A 63 -5.51 8.80 -8.36
C VAL A 63 -4.14 8.82 -7.73
N ASN A 64 -3.48 9.96 -7.80
CA ASN A 64 -2.13 10.15 -7.33
C ASN A 64 -2.07 11.35 -6.39
N CYS A 65 -1.40 11.24 -5.25
CA CYS A 65 -1.17 12.36 -4.35
C CYS A 65 0.31 12.79 -4.36
N ALA A 66 0.53 14.10 -4.42
CA ALA A 66 1.85 14.73 -4.44
C ALA A 66 2.29 15.15 -3.03
N ASN A 67 3.59 15.06 -2.75
CA ASN A 67 4.18 15.44 -1.47
C ASN A 67 4.42 16.96 -1.35
N TRP A 68 4.49 17.68 -2.48
CA TRP A 68 4.77 19.11 -2.54
C TRP A 68 3.92 19.71 -3.67
N GLY A 69 2.94 20.48 -3.35
CA GLY A 69 2.10 21.11 -4.37
C GLY A 69 0.62 21.12 -4.03
N TYR A 70 0.19 20.30 -3.06
CA TYR A 70 -1.20 20.25 -2.57
C TYR A 70 -2.24 19.83 -3.62
N ASP A 71 -1.79 19.22 -4.75
CA ASP A 71 -2.68 18.83 -5.82
C ASP A 71 -2.76 17.29 -5.92
N GLU A 72 -3.98 16.78 -6.04
CA GLU A 72 -4.21 15.44 -6.55
C GLU A 72 -4.22 15.46 -8.06
N THR A 73 -3.56 14.47 -8.64
CA THR A 73 -3.73 14.23 -10.07
C THR A 73 -4.65 13.03 -10.26
N VAL A 74 -5.82 13.28 -10.84
CA VAL A 74 -6.70 12.22 -11.32
C VAL A 74 -6.42 12.02 -12.80
N LEU A 75 -6.06 10.79 -13.15
CA LEU A 75 -5.83 10.35 -14.53
C LEU A 75 -6.97 9.42 -14.94
N LEU A 76 -7.84 9.90 -15.83
CA LEU A 76 -8.98 9.11 -16.33
C LEU A 76 -8.52 8.16 -17.44
N GLY A 77 -8.81 6.88 -17.26
CA GLY A 77 -8.46 5.82 -18.19
C GLY A 77 -9.44 5.74 -19.38
N ASP A 78 -8.95 5.37 -20.53
CA ASP A 78 -9.75 5.14 -21.73
C ASP A 78 -10.08 3.67 -21.98
N GLY A 79 -9.62 2.77 -21.10
CA GLY A 79 -9.75 1.31 -21.24
C GLY A 79 -8.89 0.72 -22.35
N LEU A 80 -7.93 1.48 -22.90
CA LEU A 80 -6.98 1.04 -23.93
C LEU A 80 -5.52 1.19 -23.46
N GLY A 81 -5.32 1.41 -22.15
CA GLY A 81 -4.01 1.62 -21.55
C GLY A 81 -3.50 3.06 -21.66
N SER A 82 -4.34 4.01 -22.08
CA SER A 82 -4.02 5.43 -22.11
C SER A 82 -4.82 6.21 -21.08
N PHE A 83 -4.25 7.30 -20.61
CA PHE A 83 -4.82 8.13 -19.55
C PHE A 83 -4.75 9.60 -19.92
N HIS A 84 -5.72 10.38 -19.45
CA HIS A 84 -5.70 11.83 -19.55
C HIS A 84 -6.01 12.47 -18.20
N VAL A 85 -5.39 13.60 -17.91
CA VAL A 85 -5.63 14.33 -16.66
C VAL A 85 -7.07 14.84 -16.62
N ALA A 86 -7.77 14.53 -15.55
CA ALA A 86 -9.07 15.15 -15.28
C ALA A 86 -8.87 16.66 -15.05
N ALA A 87 -9.80 17.47 -15.53
CA ALA A 87 -9.75 18.92 -15.35
C ALA A 87 -10.97 19.41 -14.57
N PRO A 88 -10.79 20.31 -13.59
CA PRO A 88 -9.52 20.82 -13.02
C PRO A 88 -8.92 19.85 -11.98
N PRO A 89 -7.63 19.97 -11.65
CA PRO A 89 -7.09 19.24 -10.52
C PRO A 89 -7.84 19.63 -9.24
N THR A 90 -8.11 18.66 -8.38
CA THR A 90 -8.69 18.93 -7.06
C THR A 90 -7.56 19.41 -6.16
N GLU A 91 -7.66 20.63 -5.66
CA GLU A 91 -6.73 21.11 -4.63
C GLU A 91 -7.03 20.35 -3.34
N ILE A 92 -6.08 19.57 -2.84
CA ILE A 92 -6.13 19.00 -1.50
C ILE A 92 -5.55 20.02 -0.56
N ASP A 93 -6.40 20.70 0.19
CA ASP A 93 -6.02 21.67 1.21
C ASP A 93 -5.41 20.95 2.43
N GLY A 94 -4.19 20.44 2.29
CA GLY A 94 -3.45 19.79 3.36
C GLY A 94 -2.04 20.35 3.47
N ASP A 95 -1.76 21.12 4.51
CA ASP A 95 -0.41 21.65 4.80
C ASP A 95 0.61 20.54 5.16
N GLY A 96 0.20 19.25 5.20
CA GLY A 96 1.03 18.10 5.52
C GLY A 96 1.53 17.36 4.27
N GLU A 97 2.74 16.83 4.33
CA GLU A 97 3.31 16.00 3.27
C GLU A 97 2.60 14.62 3.19
N PRO A 98 1.61 14.38 2.28
CA PRO A 98 0.93 13.09 2.19
C PRO A 98 1.92 11.98 1.82
N VAL A 99 1.82 10.85 2.51
CA VAL A 99 2.70 9.69 2.31
C VAL A 99 1.95 8.48 1.78
N ARG A 100 0.68 8.33 2.16
CA ARG A 100 -0.20 7.22 1.81
C ARG A 100 -1.59 7.71 1.47
N MET A 101 -2.27 6.94 0.65
CA MET A 101 -3.65 7.18 0.23
C MET A 101 -4.41 5.87 0.16
N LEU A 102 -5.68 5.89 0.52
CA LEU A 102 -6.65 4.83 0.25
C LEU A 102 -7.76 5.39 -0.64
N LEU A 103 -8.23 4.58 -1.58
CA LEU A 103 -9.35 4.89 -2.47
C LEU A 103 -10.45 3.85 -2.19
N ARG A 104 -11.47 4.23 -1.42
CA ARG A 104 -12.59 3.38 -0.96
C ARG A 104 -13.86 4.22 -0.80
N ASP A 105 -15.00 3.58 -0.67
CA ASP A 105 -16.27 4.22 -0.33
C ASP A 105 -16.39 4.31 1.21
N PHE A 106 -16.01 5.47 1.78
CA PHE A 106 -16.02 5.69 3.24
C PHE A 106 -17.34 6.20 3.78
N ASN A 107 -18.27 6.61 2.91
CA ASN A 107 -19.57 7.15 3.31
C ASN A 107 -20.76 6.28 2.87
N ASN A 108 -20.51 5.11 2.25
CA ASN A 108 -21.50 4.15 1.76
C ASN A 108 -22.46 4.74 0.71
N ASP A 109 -22.04 5.72 -0.09
CA ASP A 109 -22.85 6.29 -1.18
C ASP A 109 -22.65 5.58 -2.53
N GLY A 110 -21.74 4.61 -2.59
CA GLY A 110 -21.39 3.81 -3.76
C GLY A 110 -20.42 4.52 -4.72
N LEU A 111 -19.77 5.59 -4.26
CA LEU A 111 -18.70 6.29 -4.97
C LEU A 111 -17.37 6.03 -4.26
N LEU A 112 -16.28 6.14 -5.01
CA LEU A 112 -14.96 6.03 -4.41
C LEU A 112 -14.54 7.38 -3.83
N ASP A 113 -14.15 7.35 -2.56
CA ASP A 113 -13.62 8.47 -1.79
C ASP A 113 -12.11 8.29 -1.58
N ILE A 114 -11.44 9.34 -1.16
CA ILE A 114 -10.02 9.33 -0.85
C ILE A 114 -9.81 9.59 0.63
N ALA A 115 -8.99 8.75 1.28
CA ALA A 115 -8.41 9.03 2.59
C ALA A 115 -6.91 9.26 2.41
N VAL A 116 -6.41 10.42 2.83
CA VAL A 116 -4.99 10.79 2.75
C VAL A 116 -4.43 11.00 4.14
N ASN A 117 -3.25 10.46 4.42
CA ASN A 117 -2.54 10.79 5.64
C ASN A 117 -1.70 12.07 5.49
N ALA A 118 -1.73 12.91 6.49
CA ALA A 118 -0.95 14.14 6.59
C ALA A 118 -0.07 14.09 7.86
N PRO A 119 1.15 13.48 7.78
CA PRO A 119 1.99 13.26 8.96
C PRO A 119 2.41 14.52 9.69
N ASP A 120 2.72 15.58 8.96
CA ASP A 120 3.17 16.84 9.56
C ASP A 120 2.06 17.53 10.34
N ASP A 121 0.82 17.40 9.90
CA ASP A 121 -0.36 17.96 10.57
C ASP A 121 -0.99 17.00 11.59
N SER A 122 -0.53 15.74 11.62
CA SER A 122 -1.08 14.70 12.52
C SER A 122 -2.58 14.47 12.31
N LYS A 123 -3.00 14.36 11.05
CA LYS A 123 -4.41 14.15 10.67
C LYS A 123 -4.55 13.17 9.50
N ILE A 124 -5.74 12.65 9.32
CA ILE A 124 -6.22 12.03 8.10
C ILE A 124 -7.26 12.96 7.48
N VAL A 125 -7.21 13.15 6.18
CA VAL A 125 -8.19 13.95 5.44
C VAL A 125 -8.97 13.06 4.51
N LEU A 126 -10.31 13.19 4.55
CA LEU A 126 -11.22 12.51 3.65
C LEU A 126 -11.79 13.47 2.62
N TYR A 127 -11.77 13.05 1.36
CA TYR A 127 -12.36 13.75 0.23
C TYR A 127 -13.40 12.83 -0.43
N PHE A 128 -14.65 13.29 -0.50
CA PHE A 128 -15.73 12.49 -1.06
C PHE A 128 -15.80 12.66 -2.59
N GLY A 129 -15.92 11.52 -3.27
CA GLY A 129 -16.02 11.48 -4.72
C GLY A 129 -17.41 11.88 -5.23
N ASP A 130 -17.47 12.55 -6.37
CA ASP A 130 -18.74 12.91 -7.03
C ASP A 130 -19.17 11.91 -8.12
N GLY A 131 -18.40 10.83 -8.31
CA GLY A 131 -18.59 9.83 -9.35
C GLY A 131 -18.37 10.35 -10.78
N ARG A 132 -17.62 11.46 -10.93
CA ARG A 132 -17.24 12.05 -12.21
C ARG A 132 -15.74 12.29 -12.33
N GLY A 133 -14.99 11.71 -11.37
CA GLY A 133 -13.54 11.89 -11.28
C GLY A 133 -13.12 13.15 -10.52
N ASN A 134 -14.04 13.80 -9.77
CA ASN A 134 -13.68 14.91 -8.90
C ASN A 134 -14.00 14.57 -7.46
N PHE A 135 -13.29 15.24 -6.55
CA PHE A 135 -13.46 15.11 -5.11
C PHE A 135 -13.74 16.50 -4.50
N PRO A 136 -14.95 17.05 -4.73
CA PRO A 136 -15.28 18.39 -4.31
C PRO A 136 -15.46 18.45 -2.79
N GLY A 137 -14.82 19.42 -2.10
CA GLY A 137 -15.02 19.66 -0.66
C GLY A 137 -16.50 19.97 -0.28
N PRO A 138 -16.83 19.98 1.01
CA PRO A 138 -15.89 20.12 2.13
C PRO A 138 -15.28 18.80 2.55
N ASP A 139 -14.02 18.87 2.90
CA ASP A 139 -13.23 17.75 3.39
C ASP A 139 -13.55 17.47 4.85
N ILE A 140 -13.38 16.22 5.28
CA ILE A 140 -13.44 15.87 6.70
C ILE A 140 -12.01 15.67 7.19
N GLU A 141 -11.58 16.53 8.10
CA GLU A 141 -10.31 16.39 8.81
C GLU A 141 -10.50 15.58 10.09
N ILE A 142 -9.75 14.49 10.21
CA ILE A 142 -9.75 13.63 11.40
C ILE A 142 -8.46 13.92 12.14
N GLU A 143 -8.57 14.70 13.19
CA GLU A 143 -7.49 15.12 14.04
C GLU A 143 -7.07 14.04 15.05
N ASP A 144 -5.94 14.27 15.74
CA ASP A 144 -5.41 13.35 16.75
C ASP A 144 -4.88 11.99 16.22
N VAL A 145 -4.70 11.88 14.91
CA VAL A 145 -3.98 10.75 14.30
C VAL A 145 -2.50 11.12 14.21
N LEU A 146 -1.75 10.74 15.22
CA LEU A 146 -0.40 11.25 15.47
C LEU A 146 0.61 10.76 14.43
N GLN A 147 1.15 11.69 13.62
CA GLN A 147 2.13 11.43 12.55
C GLN A 147 1.84 10.14 11.77
N PRO A 148 0.73 10.08 11.02
CA PRO A 148 0.30 8.85 10.34
C PRO A 148 1.27 8.45 9.23
N TYR A 149 1.57 7.13 9.13
CA TYR A 149 2.41 6.55 8.09
C TYR A 149 1.68 5.44 7.32
N GLY A 150 1.85 4.16 7.74
CA GLY A 150 1.15 3.04 7.12
C GLY A 150 -0.34 3.08 7.44
N MET A 151 -1.19 2.77 6.47
CA MET A 151 -2.64 2.68 6.69
C MET A 151 -3.29 1.64 5.79
N ASP A 152 -4.37 1.04 6.31
CA ASP A 152 -5.24 0.13 5.58
C ASP A 152 -6.67 0.22 6.10
N ALA A 153 -7.65 -0.26 5.32
CA ALA A 153 -9.07 -0.14 5.66
C ALA A 153 -9.84 -1.45 5.41
N ALA A 154 -10.67 -1.82 6.39
CA ALA A 154 -11.62 -2.92 6.33
C ALA A 154 -12.73 -2.72 7.36
N ASP A 155 -13.81 -3.49 7.31
CA ASP A 155 -14.81 -3.55 8.37
C ASP A 155 -14.26 -4.37 9.56
N LEU A 156 -13.75 -3.69 10.60
CA LEU A 156 -13.06 -4.30 11.74
C LEU A 156 -14.02 -4.76 12.84
N ASN A 157 -15.27 -4.30 12.79
CA ASN A 157 -16.23 -4.52 13.86
C ASN A 157 -17.49 -5.28 13.38
N GLY A 158 -17.61 -5.57 12.07
CA GLY A 158 -18.71 -6.30 11.47
C GLY A 158 -20.00 -5.48 11.33
N ASP A 159 -19.92 -4.14 11.31
CA ASP A 159 -21.10 -3.27 11.20
C ASP A 159 -21.43 -2.86 9.74
N GLY A 160 -20.59 -3.25 8.79
CA GLY A 160 -20.75 -2.99 7.36
C GLY A 160 -20.17 -1.65 6.90
N ASN A 161 -19.55 -0.87 7.78
CA ASN A 161 -18.87 0.37 7.44
C ASN A 161 -17.36 0.13 7.33
N LEU A 162 -16.69 0.95 6.54
CA LEU A 162 -15.23 0.88 6.49
C LEU A 162 -14.62 1.57 7.71
N ASP A 163 -13.75 0.82 8.37
CA ASP A 163 -12.87 1.26 9.43
C ASP A 163 -11.44 1.39 8.88
N MET A 164 -10.54 2.05 9.60
CA MET A 164 -9.13 2.16 9.25
C MET A 164 -8.22 1.79 10.42
N VAL A 165 -7.05 1.25 10.10
CA VAL A 165 -5.92 1.17 11.03
C VAL A 165 -4.78 2.00 10.48
N VAL A 166 -4.29 2.94 11.28
CA VAL A 166 -3.26 3.90 10.89
C VAL A 166 -2.10 3.83 11.87
N GLY A 167 -0.93 3.50 11.35
CA GLY A 167 0.31 3.49 12.13
C GLY A 167 0.86 4.89 12.32
N GLY A 168 1.35 5.23 13.52
CA GLY A 168 1.87 6.57 13.81
C GLY A 168 2.82 6.64 15.01
N ILE A 169 3.28 7.86 15.32
CA ILE A 169 4.19 8.13 16.44
C ILE A 169 3.56 9.15 17.37
N THR A 170 3.52 8.88 18.67
CA THR A 170 3.00 9.84 19.64
C THR A 170 3.97 11.01 19.86
N ARG A 171 3.44 12.21 20.11
CA ARG A 171 4.24 13.39 20.49
C ARG A 171 4.88 13.25 21.88
N VAL A 172 4.40 12.32 22.70
CA VAL A 172 4.88 12.08 24.06
C VAL A 172 5.86 10.92 24.02
N ALA A 173 7.14 11.19 24.29
CA ALA A 173 8.23 10.23 24.38
C ALA A 173 8.55 9.41 23.09
N GLY A 174 7.98 9.76 21.93
CA GLY A 174 8.26 9.05 20.67
C GLY A 174 7.77 7.61 20.66
N ALA A 175 6.76 7.27 21.49
CA ALA A 175 6.15 5.94 21.46
C ALA A 175 5.36 5.76 20.14
N CYS A 176 5.50 4.58 19.55
CA CYS A 176 4.76 4.22 18.34
C CYS A 176 3.40 3.62 18.69
N VAL A 177 2.41 3.92 17.88
CA VAL A 177 1.03 3.47 18.07
C VAL A 177 0.40 3.10 16.73
N ALA A 178 -0.60 2.25 16.77
CA ALA A 178 -1.58 2.14 15.72
C ALA A 178 -2.90 2.75 16.22
N THR A 179 -3.47 3.67 15.43
CA THR A 179 -4.78 4.26 15.68
C THR A 179 -5.82 3.45 14.92
N VAL A 180 -6.80 2.93 15.64
CA VAL A 180 -8.00 2.31 15.07
C VAL A 180 -9.08 3.38 14.96
N MET A 181 -9.66 3.50 13.80
CA MET A 181 -10.66 4.49 13.44
C MET A 181 -11.90 3.73 13.00
N LEU A 182 -12.91 3.61 13.88
CA LEU A 182 -14.19 2.95 13.57
C LEU A 182 -15.12 3.94 12.88
N GLY A 183 -15.47 3.63 11.62
CA GLY A 183 -16.30 4.46 10.77
C GLY A 183 -17.79 4.33 11.08
N ASP A 184 -18.53 5.41 10.90
CA ASP A 184 -20.00 5.45 11.05
C ASP A 184 -20.74 5.32 9.72
N GLY A 185 -20.01 5.11 8.61
CA GLY A 185 -20.56 5.04 7.26
C GLY A 185 -21.06 6.37 6.71
N ALA A 186 -20.75 7.49 7.36
CA ALA A 186 -21.06 8.85 6.91
C ALA A 186 -19.82 9.76 6.90
N GLY A 187 -18.63 9.16 7.02
CA GLY A 187 -17.35 9.85 7.09
C GLY A 187 -16.90 10.24 8.49
N GLY A 188 -17.69 9.95 9.54
CA GLY A 188 -17.30 10.15 10.93
C GLY A 188 -16.58 8.93 11.50
N PHE A 189 -15.63 9.14 12.44
CA PHE A 189 -14.84 8.06 13.04
C PHE A 189 -14.73 8.19 14.55
N THR A 190 -14.75 7.02 15.21
CA THR A 190 -14.41 6.90 16.63
C THR A 190 -13.01 6.33 16.77
N LEU A 191 -12.11 7.05 17.46
CA LEU A 191 -10.70 6.73 17.55
C LEU A 191 -10.36 5.99 18.83
N SER A 192 -9.51 4.97 18.69
CA SER A 192 -8.81 4.31 19.80
C SER A 192 -7.38 3.97 19.36
N THR A 193 -6.50 3.63 20.28
CA THR A 193 -5.09 3.33 19.96
C THR A 193 -4.62 2.09 20.68
N PHE A 194 -3.67 1.37 20.06
CA PHE A 194 -2.87 0.34 20.72
C PHE A 194 -1.38 0.59 20.47
N SER A 195 -0.54 0.12 21.40
CA SER A 195 0.90 0.31 21.29
C SER A 195 1.50 -0.62 20.26
N VAL A 196 2.44 -0.10 19.47
CA VAL A 196 3.33 -0.85 18.60
C VAL A 196 4.77 -0.55 19.01
N ASP A 197 5.69 -1.49 18.83
CA ASP A 197 7.03 -1.34 19.40
C ASP A 197 7.89 -0.32 18.66
N ASP A 198 7.67 -0.17 17.33
CA ASP A 198 8.50 0.66 16.45
C ASP A 198 7.67 1.41 15.40
N LEU A 199 8.32 2.27 14.57
CA LEU A 199 7.67 3.09 13.55
C LEU A 199 6.89 2.22 12.55
N PRO A 200 5.57 2.27 12.55
CA PRO A 200 4.71 1.46 11.69
C PRO A 200 4.66 2.04 10.27
N ALA A 201 5.63 1.64 9.43
CA ALA A 201 5.76 2.15 8.06
C ALA A 201 4.74 1.54 7.10
N SER A 202 4.32 0.31 7.36
CA SER A 202 3.27 -0.39 6.62
C SER A 202 2.31 -1.08 7.60
N VAL A 203 1.03 -1.02 7.29
CA VAL A 203 -0.07 -1.68 7.99
C VAL A 203 -0.88 -2.42 6.95
N LYS A 204 -1.23 -3.68 7.22
CA LYS A 204 -2.16 -4.47 6.40
C LYS A 204 -3.15 -5.19 7.29
N ILE A 205 -4.36 -5.33 6.78
CA ILE A 205 -5.48 -5.98 7.45
C ILE A 205 -5.79 -7.29 6.72
N GLY A 206 -5.97 -8.38 7.46
CA GLY A 206 -6.35 -9.69 6.93
C GLY A 206 -6.68 -10.66 8.07
N ASP A 207 -7.37 -11.75 7.78
CA ASP A 207 -7.69 -12.80 8.74
C ASP A 207 -6.51 -13.78 8.85
N LEU A 208 -5.65 -13.59 9.88
CA LEU A 208 -4.42 -14.35 10.07
C LEU A 208 -4.63 -15.67 10.81
N ASN A 209 -5.81 -15.84 11.42
CA ASN A 209 -6.12 -17.00 12.25
C ASN A 209 -7.33 -17.80 11.75
N ASN A 210 -7.88 -17.42 10.61
CA ASN A 210 -9.02 -18.07 9.95
C ASN A 210 -10.29 -18.09 10.81
N ASP A 211 -10.50 -17.08 11.68
CA ASP A 211 -11.70 -16.96 12.53
C ASP A 211 -12.79 -16.06 11.91
N GLY A 212 -12.52 -15.46 10.76
CA GLY A 212 -13.41 -14.55 10.04
C GLY A 212 -13.40 -13.13 10.58
N ILE A 213 -12.53 -12.80 11.52
CA ILE A 213 -12.35 -11.46 12.08
C ILE A 213 -11.07 -10.85 11.52
N PRO A 214 -11.09 -9.59 11.06
CA PRO A 214 -9.87 -8.94 10.58
C PRO A 214 -8.82 -8.75 11.68
N ASP A 215 -7.60 -9.16 11.35
CA ASP A 215 -6.38 -9.00 12.14
C ASP A 215 -5.47 -7.95 11.49
N VAL A 216 -4.38 -7.58 12.14
CA VAL A 216 -3.46 -6.54 11.65
C VAL A 216 -2.03 -7.06 11.63
N VAL A 217 -1.35 -6.82 10.50
CA VAL A 217 0.10 -6.94 10.38
C VAL A 217 0.71 -5.55 10.30
N VAL A 218 1.69 -5.29 11.14
CA VAL A 218 2.47 -4.05 11.14
C VAL A 218 3.92 -4.38 10.80
N ALA A 219 4.47 -3.69 9.82
CA ALA A 219 5.88 -3.77 9.48
C ALA A 219 6.53 -2.40 9.54
N GLY A 220 7.79 -2.35 9.99
CA GLY A 220 8.46 -1.08 10.10
C GLY A 220 9.91 -1.17 10.55
N ALA A 221 10.46 -0.01 10.92
CA ALA A 221 11.84 0.13 11.34
C ALA A 221 11.95 1.18 12.45
N LEU A 222 12.89 1.00 13.34
CA LEU A 222 13.24 2.00 14.36
C LEU A 222 13.59 3.35 13.73
N PRO A 223 13.14 4.47 14.32
CA PRO A 223 13.57 5.80 13.92
C PRO A 223 15.11 5.91 13.96
N SER A 224 15.70 6.52 12.96
CA SER A 224 17.14 6.74 12.89
C SER A 224 17.61 7.56 14.11
N GLY A 225 18.43 6.94 14.97
CA GLY A 225 18.97 7.56 16.20
C GLY A 225 18.80 6.76 17.48
N ALA A 226 17.93 5.80 17.55
CA ALA A 226 17.84 4.83 18.66
C ALA A 226 18.79 3.67 18.37
N GLY A 227 19.93 3.70 18.92
CA GLY A 227 21.14 2.85 18.91
C GLY A 227 21.12 1.39 18.47
N SER A 228 20.28 0.92 17.63
CA SER A 228 20.26 -0.31 16.83
C SER A 228 18.94 -0.32 16.06
N ALA A 229 18.95 0.17 14.83
CA ALA A 229 17.79 0.11 13.96
C ALA A 229 17.41 -1.37 13.75
N GLY A 230 16.38 -1.84 14.42
CA GLY A 230 15.74 -3.14 14.18
C GLY A 230 14.62 -2.98 13.17
N ASN A 231 14.46 -3.97 12.30
CA ASN A 231 13.23 -4.12 11.51
C ASN A 231 12.34 -5.11 12.24
N PHE A 232 11.06 -4.96 12.08
CA PHE A 232 10.09 -5.85 12.70
C PHE A 232 8.92 -6.14 11.75
N VAL A 233 8.31 -7.29 11.97
CA VAL A 233 6.99 -7.65 11.49
C VAL A 233 6.23 -8.17 12.70
N THR A 234 5.12 -7.52 13.02
CA THR A 234 4.33 -7.82 14.22
C THR A 234 2.90 -8.12 13.82
N THR A 235 2.30 -9.16 14.41
CA THR A 235 0.91 -9.54 14.20
C THR A 235 0.06 -9.24 15.43
N TYR A 236 -1.16 -8.78 15.19
CA TYR A 236 -2.15 -8.47 16.22
C TYR A 236 -3.47 -9.10 15.84
N LEU A 237 -4.05 -9.93 16.73
CA LEU A 237 -5.36 -10.52 16.50
C LEU A 237 -6.48 -9.58 16.94
N GLY A 238 -7.47 -9.44 16.06
CA GLY A 238 -8.67 -8.67 16.27
C GLY A 238 -9.71 -9.44 17.11
N ASN A 239 -10.62 -8.71 17.74
CA ASN A 239 -11.72 -9.31 18.49
C ASN A 239 -13.11 -9.01 17.88
N GLY A 240 -13.16 -8.49 16.65
CA GLY A 240 -14.39 -8.09 15.96
C GLY A 240 -15.09 -6.86 16.57
N ARG A 241 -14.38 -6.02 17.32
CA ARG A 241 -14.87 -4.77 17.91
C ARG A 241 -13.84 -3.63 17.81
N GLY A 242 -12.90 -3.75 16.89
CA GLY A 242 -11.81 -2.78 16.72
C GLY A 242 -10.77 -2.79 17.85
N VAL A 243 -10.65 -3.89 18.61
CA VAL A 243 -9.59 -4.05 19.64
C VAL A 243 -8.66 -5.16 19.22
N PHE A 244 -7.37 -4.88 19.28
CA PHE A 244 -6.31 -5.76 18.81
C PHE A 244 -5.38 -6.18 19.95
N ALA A 245 -4.95 -7.44 19.93
CA ALA A 245 -4.02 -8.00 20.89
C ALA A 245 -2.75 -8.48 20.19
N LEU A 246 -1.59 -8.09 20.73
CA LEU A 246 -0.29 -8.56 20.23
C LEU A 246 -0.23 -10.09 20.29
N THR A 247 0.11 -10.70 19.16
CA THR A 247 0.26 -12.15 19.02
C THR A 247 1.71 -12.54 18.85
N GLN A 248 2.42 -11.89 17.91
CA GLN A 248 3.83 -12.16 17.67
C GLN A 248 4.56 -10.88 17.28
N ASP A 249 5.81 -10.78 17.72
CA ASP A 249 6.78 -9.78 17.31
C ASP A 249 8.03 -10.48 16.76
N ILE A 250 8.33 -10.25 15.46
CA ILE A 250 9.49 -10.80 14.78
C ILE A 250 10.51 -9.69 14.55
N GLN A 251 11.61 -9.74 15.29
CA GLN A 251 12.71 -8.82 15.14
C GLN A 251 13.69 -9.29 14.05
N LEU A 252 13.93 -8.49 13.04
CA LEU A 252 14.68 -8.85 11.82
C LEU A 252 16.11 -8.30 11.76
N GLY A 253 16.58 -7.70 12.86
CA GLY A 253 17.91 -7.11 12.95
C GLY A 253 18.06 -5.80 12.16
N THR A 254 19.30 -5.46 11.78
CA THR A 254 19.60 -4.18 11.13
C THR A 254 19.13 -4.12 9.69
N GLY A 255 18.50 -3.04 9.31
CA GLY A 255 17.97 -2.75 7.97
C GLY A 255 16.91 -1.66 8.09
N ASN A 256 16.18 -1.37 7.01
CA ASN A 256 14.99 -0.53 7.03
C ASN A 256 13.87 -1.29 6.31
N LEU A 257 12.74 -1.51 6.96
CA LEU A 257 11.48 -1.87 6.32
C LEU A 257 10.67 -0.59 6.17
N LYS A 258 10.82 0.11 5.04
CA LYS A 258 10.10 1.36 4.77
C LYS A 258 9.08 1.21 3.65
N GLY A 259 9.02 0.04 3.05
CA GLY A 259 8.15 -0.25 1.95
C GLY A 259 6.82 -0.87 2.38
N ASP A 260 5.88 -0.95 1.45
CA ASP A 260 4.63 -1.66 1.67
C ASP A 260 4.82 -3.17 1.59
N ILE A 261 4.25 -3.85 2.58
CA ILE A 261 4.14 -5.31 2.60
C ILE A 261 2.93 -5.78 1.78
N ALA A 262 2.95 -7.03 1.35
CA ALA A 262 1.80 -7.71 0.76
C ALA A 262 1.38 -8.88 1.65
N LEU A 263 0.06 -9.13 1.69
CA LEU A 263 -0.53 -10.35 2.24
C LEU A 263 -1.02 -11.24 1.10
N GLY A 264 -0.93 -12.55 1.29
CA GLY A 264 -1.43 -13.57 0.36
C GLY A 264 -1.13 -14.95 0.90
N ASP A 265 -1.84 -15.95 0.43
CA ASP A 265 -1.53 -17.37 0.69
C ASP A 265 -0.54 -17.82 -0.40
N PHE A 266 0.76 -17.78 -0.10
CA PHE A 266 1.82 -18.01 -1.09
C PHE A 266 2.22 -19.48 -1.23
N ASP A 267 1.84 -20.32 -0.28
CA ASP A 267 2.12 -21.76 -0.31
C ASP A 267 0.85 -22.62 -0.40
N GLU A 268 -0.31 -21.93 -0.53
CA GLU A 268 -1.64 -22.53 -0.71
C GLU A 268 -2.04 -23.50 0.43
N ASP A 269 -1.59 -23.19 1.64
CA ASP A 269 -1.96 -23.94 2.83
C ASP A 269 -3.26 -23.44 3.49
N GLY A 270 -3.84 -22.37 2.96
CA GLY A 270 -5.08 -21.72 3.40
C GLY A 270 -4.87 -20.66 4.46
N ASN A 271 -3.63 -20.28 4.77
CA ASN A 271 -3.30 -19.24 5.72
C ASN A 271 -2.71 -18.01 5.02
N LEU A 272 -2.88 -16.83 5.60
CA LEU A 272 -2.26 -15.63 5.07
C LEU A 272 -0.79 -15.54 5.45
N ASP A 273 0.03 -15.29 4.44
CA ASP A 273 1.46 -15.07 4.51
C ASP A 273 1.80 -13.59 4.31
N VAL A 274 3.05 -13.23 4.54
CA VAL A 274 3.55 -11.87 4.41
C VAL A 274 4.78 -11.82 3.50
N ALA A 275 4.75 -10.94 2.48
CA ALA A 275 5.92 -10.55 1.72
C ALA A 275 6.35 -9.13 2.12
N SER A 276 7.61 -8.96 2.53
CA SER A 276 8.12 -7.67 3.03
C SER A 276 9.39 -7.25 2.30
N PRO A 277 9.40 -6.08 1.64
CA PRO A 277 10.59 -5.57 0.99
C PRO A 277 11.59 -5.11 2.05
N LYS A 278 12.84 -5.57 1.94
CA LYS A 278 13.94 -5.13 2.79
C LYS A 278 14.71 -4.02 2.08
N THR A 279 14.59 -2.81 2.56
CA THR A 279 15.42 -1.69 2.11
C THR A 279 16.76 -1.68 2.86
N GLY A 280 17.81 -1.08 2.28
CA GLY A 280 19.16 -1.11 2.87
C GLY A 280 19.25 -0.48 4.25
N GLY A 281 20.03 -1.05 5.16
CA GLY A 281 20.37 -0.44 6.46
C GLY A 281 21.49 0.60 6.31
N GLY A 282 21.58 1.56 7.24
CA GLY A 282 22.42 2.78 7.28
C GLY A 282 23.91 2.69 6.97
N GLY A 283 24.27 2.04 5.87
CA GLY A 283 25.59 1.94 5.27
C GLY A 283 25.48 2.02 3.75
N THR A 284 26.58 1.92 3.03
CA THR A 284 26.66 2.02 1.56
C THR A 284 26.10 0.81 0.80
N GLY A 285 25.37 -0.10 1.47
CA GLY A 285 24.80 -1.31 0.89
C GLY A 285 23.31 -1.17 0.64
N HIS A 286 22.89 -1.22 -0.64
CA HIS A 286 21.48 -1.37 -1.02
C HIS A 286 21.03 -2.82 -0.76
N SER A 287 19.83 -3.00 -0.17
CA SER A 287 19.25 -4.34 -0.10
C SER A 287 18.66 -4.72 -1.44
N THR A 288 18.65 -5.99 -1.74
CA THR A 288 18.08 -6.58 -2.96
C THR A 288 17.18 -7.75 -2.61
N SER A 289 16.38 -7.60 -1.55
CA SER A 289 15.68 -8.75 -0.97
C SER A 289 14.23 -8.42 -0.64
N ILE A 290 13.35 -9.40 -0.87
CA ILE A 290 12.04 -9.53 -0.25
C ILE A 290 12.11 -10.69 0.74
N LEU A 291 11.63 -10.47 1.94
CA LEU A 291 11.50 -11.48 2.98
C LEU A 291 10.10 -12.08 2.91
N LEU A 292 9.99 -13.40 2.91
CA LEU A 292 8.72 -14.10 3.04
C LEU A 292 8.55 -14.62 4.46
N PHE A 293 7.30 -14.63 4.91
CA PHE A 293 6.89 -15.19 6.20
C PHE A 293 5.62 -16.00 5.96
N PHE A 294 5.62 -17.25 6.38
CA PHE A 294 4.48 -18.16 6.23
C PHE A 294 3.63 -18.20 7.51
N GLY A 295 2.33 -18.02 7.33
CA GLY A 295 1.35 -18.05 8.41
C GLY A 295 1.04 -19.47 8.86
N ASP A 296 0.67 -19.64 10.13
CA ASP A 296 0.28 -20.93 10.70
C ASP A 296 -1.24 -21.06 10.94
N GLY A 297 -2.02 -20.07 10.49
CA GLY A 297 -3.45 -20.01 10.74
C GLY A 297 -3.84 -19.77 12.20
N HIS A 298 -2.90 -19.31 13.02
CA HIS A 298 -3.12 -18.93 14.43
C HIS A 298 -2.58 -17.53 14.75
N GLY A 299 -2.26 -16.76 13.71
CA GLY A 299 -1.70 -15.42 13.80
C GLY A 299 -0.17 -15.39 14.00
N HIS A 300 0.52 -16.52 13.92
CA HIS A 300 1.97 -16.55 13.96
C HIS A 300 2.55 -16.74 12.56
N LEU A 301 3.72 -16.14 12.36
CA LEU A 301 4.48 -16.17 11.13
C LEU A 301 5.81 -16.91 11.34
N SER A 302 6.19 -17.76 10.43
CA SER A 302 7.50 -18.39 10.34
C SER A 302 8.31 -17.80 9.21
N THR A 303 9.65 -17.67 9.39
CA THR A 303 10.50 -17.12 8.33
C THR A 303 10.61 -18.07 7.15
N GLY A 304 10.27 -17.57 5.96
CA GLY A 304 10.39 -18.27 4.69
C GLY A 304 11.70 -17.95 3.95
N PRO A 305 11.77 -18.29 2.65
CA PRO A 305 12.89 -17.96 1.80
C PRO A 305 13.07 -16.44 1.64
N VAL A 306 14.30 -16.03 1.31
CA VAL A 306 14.64 -14.66 0.94
C VAL A 306 14.72 -14.59 -0.57
N LEU A 307 13.89 -13.76 -1.18
CA LEU A 307 13.86 -13.57 -2.63
C LEU A 307 14.83 -12.47 -3.04
N THR A 308 15.57 -12.69 -4.14
CA THR A 308 16.45 -11.69 -4.72
C THR A 308 15.71 -10.88 -5.78
N VAL A 309 15.81 -9.55 -5.67
CA VAL A 309 15.18 -8.56 -6.57
C VAL A 309 16.19 -7.47 -6.94
N GLY A 310 15.74 -6.40 -7.59
CA GLY A 310 16.59 -5.22 -7.83
C GLY A 310 16.93 -4.44 -6.56
N GLN A 311 17.66 -3.34 -6.71
CA GLN A 311 18.19 -2.57 -5.58
C GLN A 311 17.14 -1.66 -4.95
N GLU A 312 17.07 -1.66 -3.62
CA GLU A 312 16.13 -0.91 -2.80
C GLU A 312 14.66 -1.20 -3.16
N PRO A 313 14.21 -2.47 -3.00
CA PRO A 313 12.81 -2.78 -3.18
C PRO A 313 11.97 -1.97 -2.19
N HIS A 314 10.93 -1.27 -2.70
CA HIS A 314 10.16 -0.33 -1.89
C HIS A 314 8.73 -0.79 -1.64
N THR A 315 8.06 -1.28 -2.65
CA THR A 315 6.67 -1.77 -2.55
C THR A 315 6.62 -3.15 -3.17
N VAL A 316 5.94 -4.09 -2.53
CA VAL A 316 5.60 -5.39 -3.09
C VAL A 316 4.07 -5.54 -3.11
N ILE A 317 3.56 -6.13 -4.17
CA ILE A 317 2.15 -6.51 -4.30
C ILE A 317 2.07 -8.00 -4.64
N ALA A 318 1.01 -8.64 -4.20
CA ALA A 318 0.67 -10.03 -4.53
C ALA A 318 -0.50 -10.03 -5.51
N VAL A 319 -0.34 -10.69 -6.64
CA VAL A 319 -1.34 -10.78 -7.71
C VAL A 319 -0.98 -11.92 -8.65
N ASP A 320 -1.96 -12.66 -9.14
CA ASP A 320 -1.77 -13.67 -10.21
C ASP A 320 -1.68 -12.94 -11.57
N VAL A 321 -0.45 -12.73 -12.06
CA VAL A 321 -0.21 -11.96 -13.31
C VAL A 321 -0.24 -12.84 -14.57
N ASN A 322 -0.17 -14.17 -14.42
CA ASN A 322 -0.12 -15.11 -15.54
C ASN A 322 -1.36 -15.99 -15.63
N HIS A 323 -2.32 -15.82 -14.70
CA HIS A 323 -3.57 -16.56 -14.62
C HIS A 323 -3.39 -18.09 -14.48
N ASP A 324 -2.33 -18.52 -13.77
CA ASP A 324 -2.12 -19.93 -13.47
C ASP A 324 -2.79 -20.38 -12.15
N GLY A 325 -3.36 -19.43 -11.41
CA GLY A 325 -4.06 -19.65 -10.16
C GLY A 325 -3.17 -19.50 -8.93
N HIS A 326 -1.87 -19.25 -9.09
CA HIS A 326 -0.93 -19.01 -8.01
C HIS A 326 -0.68 -17.51 -7.83
N LEU A 327 -0.43 -17.07 -6.62
CA LEU A 327 -0.06 -15.68 -6.37
C LEU A 327 1.39 -15.43 -6.77
N ASP A 328 1.58 -14.40 -7.58
CA ASP A 328 2.88 -13.88 -7.97
C ASP A 328 3.23 -12.62 -7.16
N LEU A 329 4.48 -12.21 -7.20
CA LEU A 329 4.95 -10.98 -6.57
C LEU A 329 5.48 -10.01 -7.61
N ALA A 330 5.03 -8.76 -7.55
CA ALA A 330 5.60 -7.66 -8.30
C ALA A 330 6.13 -6.60 -7.34
N ASN A 331 7.38 -6.18 -7.52
CA ASN A 331 7.98 -5.17 -6.65
C ASN A 331 8.65 -4.04 -7.46
N SER A 332 8.64 -2.85 -6.89
CA SER A 332 9.38 -1.70 -7.42
C SER A 332 10.78 -1.64 -6.82
N ASP A 333 11.81 -1.51 -7.66
CA ASP A 333 13.22 -1.41 -7.29
C ASP A 333 13.68 0.03 -7.50
N ARG A 334 13.70 0.80 -6.42
CA ARG A 334 13.84 2.26 -6.44
C ARG A 334 15.16 2.73 -7.06
N THR A 335 16.28 2.10 -6.71
CA THR A 335 17.59 2.52 -7.19
C THR A 335 17.84 2.11 -8.64
N ASP A 336 17.36 0.93 -9.04
CA ASP A 336 17.54 0.45 -10.41
C ASP A 336 16.50 1.06 -11.38
N GLY A 337 15.41 1.64 -10.85
CA GLY A 337 14.32 2.16 -11.67
C GLY A 337 13.64 1.07 -12.48
N THR A 338 13.42 -0.09 -11.84
CA THR A 338 12.81 -1.27 -12.45
C THR A 338 11.62 -1.77 -11.65
N VAL A 339 10.82 -2.59 -12.29
CA VAL A 339 9.85 -3.49 -11.66
C VAL A 339 10.34 -4.91 -11.89
N THR A 340 10.47 -5.67 -10.81
CA THR A 340 10.78 -7.10 -10.86
C THR A 340 9.52 -7.90 -10.58
N VAL A 341 9.23 -8.89 -11.43
CA VAL A 341 8.11 -9.81 -11.29
C VAL A 341 8.65 -11.22 -11.07
N GLN A 342 8.10 -11.90 -10.08
CA GLN A 342 8.44 -13.27 -9.72
C GLN A 342 7.17 -14.12 -9.70
N LEU A 343 7.17 -15.19 -10.50
CA LEU A 343 6.06 -16.14 -10.54
C LEU A 343 6.15 -17.10 -9.37
N GLY A 344 5.02 -17.26 -8.68
CA GLY A 344 4.82 -18.24 -7.63
C GLY A 344 4.50 -19.62 -8.19
N ASP A 345 4.75 -20.67 -7.42
CA ASP A 345 4.42 -22.05 -7.78
C ASP A 345 3.35 -22.67 -6.86
N GLY A 346 2.71 -21.85 -6.01
CA GLY A 346 1.74 -22.29 -5.00
C GLY A 346 2.34 -23.13 -3.87
N ASN A 347 3.66 -23.21 -3.76
CA ASN A 347 4.37 -23.92 -2.68
C ASN A 347 5.36 -23.00 -1.94
N GLY A 348 5.14 -21.69 -2.00
CA GLY A 348 6.01 -20.69 -1.39
C GLY A 348 7.34 -20.46 -2.10
N ASN A 349 7.54 -21.00 -3.33
CA ASN A 349 8.73 -20.73 -4.12
C ASN A 349 8.41 -19.74 -5.24
N PHE A 350 9.38 -18.86 -5.52
CA PHE A 350 9.23 -17.81 -6.52
C PHE A 350 10.39 -17.80 -7.50
N THR A 351 10.08 -17.55 -8.76
CA THR A 351 11.08 -17.48 -9.84
C THR A 351 10.94 -16.17 -10.59
N VAL A 352 12.05 -15.43 -10.76
CA VAL A 352 12.05 -14.18 -11.52
C VAL A 352 11.61 -14.46 -12.96
N SER A 353 10.51 -13.85 -13.37
CA SER A 353 9.99 -13.91 -14.74
C SER A 353 10.49 -12.74 -15.58
N SER A 354 10.37 -11.53 -15.04
CA SER A 354 10.76 -10.33 -15.76
C SER A 354 11.34 -9.26 -14.84
N THR A 355 12.19 -8.40 -15.42
CA THR A 355 12.64 -7.15 -14.82
C THR A 355 12.54 -6.08 -15.89
N THR A 356 11.60 -5.13 -15.68
CA THR A 356 11.27 -4.12 -16.69
C THR A 356 11.69 -2.74 -16.21
N SER A 357 12.44 -2.00 -17.02
CA SER A 357 12.81 -0.61 -16.71
C SER A 357 11.62 0.32 -16.90
N VAL A 358 11.31 1.11 -15.86
CA VAL A 358 10.24 2.12 -15.88
C VAL A 358 10.75 3.52 -16.23
N LEU A 359 12.07 3.67 -16.37
CA LEU A 359 12.72 4.96 -16.67
C LEU A 359 13.25 5.02 -18.11
N SER A 360 13.06 3.99 -18.91
CA SER A 360 13.48 3.99 -20.31
C SER A 360 12.58 4.91 -21.15
N PRO A 361 13.13 5.67 -22.11
CA PRO A 361 12.30 6.37 -23.06
C PRO A 361 11.42 5.37 -23.82
N VAL A 362 10.13 5.69 -23.93
CA VAL A 362 9.20 4.90 -24.76
C VAL A 362 9.71 4.95 -26.20
N PRO A 363 9.83 3.83 -26.91
CA PRO A 363 10.35 3.78 -28.28
C PRO A 363 9.50 4.52 -29.30
#